data_3fb981ad324a242da42cbc9d55ddb04a
#
_entry.id   3fb981ad324a242da42cbc9d55ddb04a
#
_cell.length_a   1.000
_cell.length_b   1.000
_cell.length_c   1.000
_cell.angle_alpha   90.00
_cell.angle_beta   90.00
_cell.angle_gamma   90.00
#
_symmetry.space_group_name_H-M   'P 1'
#
loop_
_entity.id
_entity.type
_entity.pdbx_description
1 polymer ?
#
loop_
_entity_poly.entity_id
_entity_poly.type
_entity_poly.pdbx_seq_one_letter_code
_entity_poly.pdbx_strand_id
1 'polypeptide(L)'
;MQSVKIVVTGPLNVGKTTFIKSVSEITVLSTERQVSDVSGEGGGETTVAMDFGRITVSDDVVLYLFGTPGQEQSSAIWETLSEGMLGFVLLVDAESQESISDATLMVEFFTSTPDVPFVVAANRVEEGDMTSLNDIRARLSLADSVPLLPCDACKKDSVKAVLLGLLYEVLDSMG
;
A
#
# COMPACT_ATOMS: atom_id res chain seq x y z
N MET A 1 4.81 -23.89 3.59
CA MET A 1 4.87 -22.59 2.89
C MET A 1 4.12 -21.55 3.67
N GLN A 2 4.77 -20.44 3.96
CA GLN A 2 4.18 -19.36 4.73
C GLN A 2 3.57 -18.32 3.80
N SER A 3 2.34 -17.94 4.07
CA SER A 3 1.63 -16.89 3.32
C SER A 3 1.65 -15.60 4.12
N VAL A 4 2.01 -14.51 3.47
CA VAL A 4 2.09 -13.19 4.10
C VAL A 4 1.17 -12.25 3.34
N LYS A 5 0.26 -11.61 4.08
CA LYS A 5 -0.66 -10.63 3.52
C LYS A 5 -0.05 -9.23 3.58
N ILE A 6 0.06 -8.60 2.42
CA ILE A 6 0.55 -7.23 2.28
C ILE A 6 -0.56 -6.41 1.64
N VAL A 7 -0.86 -5.25 2.21
CA VAL A 7 -1.82 -4.32 1.65
C VAL A 7 -1.07 -3.23 0.88
N VAL A 8 -1.53 -2.94 -0.33
CA VAL A 8 -1.03 -1.81 -1.13
C VAL A 8 -2.13 -0.76 -1.13
N THR A 9 -1.89 0.35 -0.48
CA THR A 9 -2.87 1.41 -0.31
C THR A 9 -2.35 2.73 -0.90
N GLY A 10 -3.21 3.69 -1.02
CA GLY A 10 -2.87 5.00 -1.55
C GLY A 10 -4.08 5.65 -2.21
N PRO A 11 -3.99 6.95 -2.50
CA PRO A 11 -5.07 7.68 -3.17
C PRO A 11 -5.40 7.13 -4.56
N LEU A 12 -6.45 7.67 -5.16
CA LEU A 12 -6.87 7.33 -6.52
C LEU A 12 -5.78 7.68 -7.53
N ASN A 13 -5.57 6.81 -8.50
CA ASN A 13 -4.65 7.01 -9.63
C ASN A 13 -3.16 7.14 -9.27
N VAL A 14 -2.76 6.65 -8.11
CA VAL A 14 -1.33 6.67 -7.75
C VAL A 14 -0.53 5.52 -8.36
N GLY A 15 -1.20 4.52 -8.95
CA GLY A 15 -0.55 3.39 -9.63
C GLY A 15 -0.62 2.07 -8.86
N LYS A 16 -1.57 1.90 -7.94
CA LYS A 16 -1.68 0.67 -7.14
C LYS A 16 -1.88 -0.59 -8.00
N THR A 17 -2.81 -0.53 -8.95
CA THR A 17 -3.06 -1.67 -9.85
C THR A 17 -1.82 -1.99 -10.67
N THR A 18 -1.16 -0.98 -11.21
CA THR A 18 0.07 -1.13 -11.98
C THR A 18 1.18 -1.72 -11.13
N PHE A 19 1.31 -1.25 -9.89
CA PHE A 19 2.28 -1.75 -8.93
C PHE A 19 2.12 -3.27 -8.74
N ILE A 20 0.90 -3.71 -8.46
CA ILE A 20 0.61 -5.13 -8.23
C ILE A 20 0.85 -5.94 -9.51
N LYS A 21 0.37 -5.44 -10.65
CA LYS A 21 0.55 -6.13 -11.95
C LYS A 21 2.02 -6.32 -12.32
N SER A 22 2.88 -5.37 -11.95
CA SER A 22 4.30 -5.42 -12.30
C SER A 22 5.02 -6.62 -11.70
N VAL A 23 4.59 -7.11 -10.54
CA VAL A 23 5.28 -8.21 -9.85
C VAL A 23 4.47 -9.48 -9.74
N SER A 24 3.17 -9.42 -9.96
CA SER A 24 2.31 -10.59 -9.75
C SER A 24 2.64 -11.73 -10.70
N GLU A 25 2.79 -12.93 -10.16
CA GLU A 25 3.00 -14.17 -10.92
C GLU A 25 1.71 -14.69 -11.53
N ILE A 26 0.58 -14.19 -11.04
CA ILE A 26 -0.74 -14.57 -11.56
C ILE A 26 -1.37 -13.35 -12.23
N THR A 27 -2.38 -13.58 -13.06
CA THR A 27 -3.19 -12.48 -13.59
C THR A 27 -3.83 -11.77 -12.42
N VAL A 28 -3.67 -10.44 -12.36
CA VAL A 28 -4.27 -9.66 -11.27
C VAL A 28 -5.77 -9.71 -11.41
N LEU A 29 -6.43 -10.14 -10.34
CA LEU A 29 -7.88 -10.29 -10.30
C LEU A 29 -8.47 -9.11 -9.56
N SER A 30 -9.47 -8.47 -10.16
CA SER A 30 -10.32 -7.53 -9.42
C SER A 30 -11.41 -8.35 -8.76
N THR A 31 -11.29 -8.56 -7.45
CA THR A 31 -12.26 -9.32 -6.69
C THR A 31 -13.24 -8.41 -6.01
N GLU A 32 -14.50 -8.81 -5.99
CA GLU A 32 -15.52 -8.08 -5.26
C GLU A 32 -15.63 -8.65 -3.85
N ARG A 33 -15.64 -7.77 -2.86
CA ARG A 33 -15.89 -8.13 -1.47
C ARG A 33 -17.00 -7.28 -0.91
N GLN A 34 -17.82 -7.89 -0.07
CA GLN A 34 -18.82 -7.15 0.67
C GLN A 34 -18.21 -6.64 1.97
N VAL A 35 -18.34 -5.35 2.17
CA VAL A 35 -17.84 -4.67 3.36
C VAL A 35 -19.02 -4.02 4.06
N SER A 36 -19.11 -4.24 5.38
CA SER A 36 -20.14 -3.59 6.17
C SER A 36 -19.84 -2.10 6.27
N ASP A 37 -20.75 -1.28 5.77
CA ASP A 37 -20.64 0.16 5.86
C ASP A 37 -21.32 0.63 7.14
N VAL A 38 -20.53 0.83 8.18
CA VAL A 38 -21.04 1.28 9.48
C VAL A 38 -21.28 2.78 9.54
N SER A 39 -20.87 3.53 8.52
CA SER A 39 -21.03 4.97 8.46
C SER A 39 -22.16 5.41 7.54
N GLY A 40 -22.74 4.50 6.78
CA GLY A 40 -23.77 4.80 5.80
C GLY A 40 -25.17 4.82 6.39
N GLU A 41 -26.03 5.68 5.83
CA GLU A 41 -27.43 5.81 6.27
C GLU A 41 -28.28 4.57 6.01
N GLY A 42 -27.78 3.53 5.50
CA GLY A 42 -28.54 2.32 5.23
C GLY A 42 -28.09 1.12 6.01
N GLY A 43 -26.98 1.21 6.75
CA GLY A 43 -26.44 0.07 7.48
C GLY A 43 -26.21 -1.16 6.63
N GLY A 44 -26.03 -0.98 5.30
CA GLY A 44 -25.94 -2.06 4.35
C GLY A 44 -24.50 -2.48 4.06
N GLU A 45 -24.37 -3.63 3.42
CA GLU A 45 -23.10 -4.09 2.90
C GLU A 45 -22.81 -3.40 1.57
N THR A 46 -21.59 -2.91 1.42
CA THR A 46 -21.13 -2.31 0.16
C THR A 46 -20.19 -3.28 -0.53
N THR A 47 -20.41 -3.51 -1.82
CA THR A 47 -19.50 -4.31 -2.63
C THR A 47 -18.34 -3.43 -3.08
N VAL A 48 -17.13 -3.89 -2.80
CA VAL A 48 -15.91 -3.15 -3.14
C VAL A 48 -15.04 -4.03 -4.03
N ALA A 49 -14.59 -3.48 -5.15
CA ALA A 49 -13.62 -4.13 -6.02
C ALA A 49 -12.22 -3.87 -5.49
N MET A 50 -11.42 -4.93 -5.35
CA MET A 50 -10.04 -4.81 -4.91
C MET A 50 -9.14 -5.65 -5.81
N ASP A 51 -7.92 -5.20 -5.99
CA ASP A 51 -6.94 -5.93 -6.78
C ASP A 51 -6.26 -6.98 -5.90
N PHE A 52 -6.01 -8.13 -6.49
CA PHE A 52 -5.33 -9.23 -5.82
C PHE A 52 -4.20 -9.75 -6.69
N GLY A 53 -3.01 -9.84 -6.12
CA GLY A 53 -1.84 -10.40 -6.78
C GLY A 53 -1.06 -11.31 -5.86
N ARG A 54 -0.10 -12.02 -6.44
CA ARG A 54 0.71 -12.99 -5.71
C ARG A 54 2.13 -12.98 -6.23
N ILE A 55 3.10 -13.03 -5.31
CA ILE A 55 4.50 -13.20 -5.65
C ILE A 55 5.18 -14.16 -4.67
N THR A 56 5.92 -15.14 -5.21
CA THR A 56 6.74 -16.06 -4.43
C THR A 56 8.11 -15.40 -4.20
N VAL A 57 8.50 -15.22 -2.95
CA VAL A 57 9.78 -14.58 -2.62
C VAL A 57 10.85 -15.57 -2.23
N SER A 58 10.47 -16.79 -1.83
CA SER A 58 11.38 -17.89 -1.54
C SER A 58 10.61 -19.21 -1.61
N ASP A 59 11.31 -20.33 -1.47
CA ASP A 59 10.67 -21.64 -1.46
C ASP A 59 9.60 -21.77 -0.37
N ASP A 60 9.71 -20.98 0.69
CA ASP A 60 8.84 -21.09 1.86
C ASP A 60 7.91 -19.92 2.07
N VAL A 61 8.04 -18.83 1.29
CA VAL A 61 7.29 -17.60 1.54
C VAL A 61 6.62 -17.09 0.26
N VAL A 62 5.31 -16.87 0.37
CA VAL A 62 4.49 -16.28 -0.69
C VAL A 62 3.85 -15.01 -0.15
N LEU A 63 3.94 -13.93 -0.91
CA LEU A 63 3.24 -12.69 -0.59
C LEU A 63 1.94 -12.62 -1.37
N TYR A 64 0.86 -12.33 -0.66
CA TYR A 64 -0.42 -12.00 -1.26
C TYR A 64 -0.60 -10.49 -1.16
N LEU A 65 -0.79 -9.85 -2.31
CA LEU A 65 -0.90 -8.40 -2.41
C LEU A 65 -2.35 -8.01 -2.63
N PHE A 66 -2.87 -7.15 -1.77
CA PHE A 66 -4.26 -6.66 -1.85
C PHE A 66 -4.22 -5.16 -2.03
N GLY A 67 -4.74 -4.69 -3.18
CA GLY A 67 -4.82 -3.26 -3.45
C GLY A 67 -6.14 -2.68 -2.96
N THR A 68 -6.08 -1.59 -2.18
CA THR A 68 -7.29 -0.92 -1.71
C THR A 68 -7.97 -0.17 -2.87
N PRO A 69 -9.31 -0.05 -2.85
CA PRO A 69 -10.01 0.75 -3.86
C PRO A 69 -9.64 2.22 -3.71
N GLY A 70 -9.29 2.86 -4.82
CA GLY A 70 -8.89 4.26 -4.81
C GLY A 70 -10.06 5.23 -4.69
N GLN A 71 -11.26 4.80 -5.02
CA GLN A 71 -12.44 5.66 -5.01
C GLN A 71 -13.11 5.75 -3.64
N GLU A 72 -12.87 4.81 -2.77
CA GLU A 72 -13.50 4.75 -1.47
C GLU A 72 -12.55 5.25 -0.39
N GLN A 73 -13.03 6.21 0.39
CA GLN A 73 -12.30 6.79 1.51
C GLN A 73 -12.86 6.31 2.86
N SER A 74 -13.56 5.18 2.84
CA SER A 74 -14.21 4.64 4.03
C SER A 74 -13.23 3.91 4.94
N SER A 75 -13.18 4.31 6.21
CA SER A 75 -12.36 3.61 7.19
C SER A 75 -12.80 2.17 7.42
N ALA A 76 -14.09 1.88 7.21
CA ALA A 76 -14.60 0.51 7.33
C ALA A 76 -13.97 -0.43 6.29
N ILE A 77 -13.78 0.06 5.06
CA ILE A 77 -13.12 -0.69 4.01
C ILE A 77 -11.66 -0.93 4.35
N TRP A 78 -10.96 0.11 4.80
CA TRP A 78 -9.55 0.02 5.18
C TRP A 78 -9.37 -0.97 6.34
N GLU A 79 -10.28 -0.93 7.33
CA GLU A 79 -10.25 -1.82 8.46
C GLU A 79 -10.39 -3.29 8.03
N THR A 80 -11.35 -3.58 7.14
CA THR A 80 -11.55 -4.93 6.63
C THR A 80 -10.33 -5.43 5.86
N LEU A 81 -9.76 -4.60 4.99
CA LEU A 81 -8.61 -4.99 4.19
C LEU A 81 -7.34 -5.16 5.01
N SER A 82 -7.21 -4.42 6.11
CA SER A 82 -6.02 -4.49 6.96
C SER A 82 -6.01 -5.71 7.91
N GLU A 83 -7.12 -6.42 8.04
CA GLU A 83 -7.17 -7.61 8.89
C GLU A 83 -6.14 -8.65 8.48
N GLY A 84 -5.28 -9.02 9.41
CA GLY A 84 -4.25 -10.04 9.17
C GLY A 84 -3.07 -9.60 8.34
N MET A 85 -2.97 -8.33 7.96
CA MET A 85 -1.80 -7.87 7.22
C MET A 85 -0.56 -7.85 8.11
N LEU A 86 0.58 -8.24 7.55
CA LEU A 86 1.86 -8.14 8.24
C LEU A 86 2.56 -6.81 7.98
N GLY A 87 2.18 -6.12 6.94
CA GLY A 87 2.69 -4.81 6.60
C GLY A 87 1.91 -4.20 5.46
N PHE A 88 2.20 -2.94 5.15
CA PHE A 88 1.56 -2.29 4.01
C PHE A 88 2.52 -1.36 3.27
N VAL A 89 2.19 -1.11 2.02
CA VAL A 89 2.86 -0.12 1.19
C VAL A 89 1.88 1.02 0.95
N LEU A 90 2.26 2.23 1.31
CA LEU A 90 1.51 3.42 0.96
C LEU A 90 2.14 4.01 -0.30
N LEU A 91 1.39 3.97 -1.40
CA LEU A 91 1.84 4.50 -2.68
C LEU A 91 1.31 5.91 -2.84
N VAL A 92 2.19 6.85 -3.17
CA VAL A 92 1.83 8.25 -3.44
C VAL A 92 2.34 8.66 -4.81
N ASP A 93 1.70 9.65 -5.40
CA ASP A 93 2.11 10.21 -6.68
C ASP A 93 2.88 11.50 -6.43
N ALA A 94 4.19 11.46 -6.67
CA ALA A 94 5.06 12.60 -6.41
C ALA A 94 4.74 13.82 -7.29
N GLU A 95 4.09 13.59 -8.43
CA GLU A 95 3.71 14.68 -9.34
C GLU A 95 2.39 15.34 -8.99
N SER A 96 1.62 14.77 -8.06
CA SER A 96 0.29 15.28 -7.71
C SER A 96 0.23 15.75 -6.25
N GLN A 97 0.14 17.06 -6.07
CA GLN A 97 0.02 17.65 -4.73
C GLN A 97 -1.28 17.23 -4.05
N GLU A 98 -2.37 17.11 -4.81
CA GLU A 98 -3.64 16.64 -4.30
C GLU A 98 -3.56 15.21 -3.80
N SER A 99 -2.88 14.35 -4.55
CA SER A 99 -2.67 12.97 -4.15
C SER A 99 -1.90 12.86 -2.84
N ILE A 100 -0.86 13.67 -2.67
CA ILE A 100 -0.08 13.69 -1.43
C ILE A 100 -0.95 14.13 -0.26
N SER A 101 -1.78 15.15 -0.46
CA SER A 101 -2.70 15.63 0.56
C SER A 101 -3.74 14.57 0.95
N ASP A 102 -4.27 13.85 -0.04
CA ASP A 102 -5.24 12.78 0.20
C ASP A 102 -4.62 11.62 0.99
N ALA A 103 -3.34 11.39 0.81
CA ALA A 103 -2.64 10.31 1.52
C ALA A 103 -2.55 10.55 3.03
N THR A 104 -2.69 11.77 3.50
CA THR A 104 -2.58 12.10 4.94
C THR A 104 -3.56 11.30 5.79
N LEU A 105 -4.81 11.20 5.34
CA LEU A 105 -5.84 10.45 6.07
C LEU A 105 -5.50 8.95 6.14
N MET A 106 -4.92 8.43 5.07
CA MET A 106 -4.51 7.03 5.03
C MET A 106 -3.34 6.77 5.98
N VAL A 107 -2.38 7.69 6.03
CA VAL A 107 -1.27 7.60 6.99
C VAL A 107 -1.82 7.58 8.42
N GLU A 108 -2.73 8.48 8.74
CA GLU A 108 -3.34 8.53 10.06
C GLU A 108 -4.06 7.23 10.42
N PHE A 109 -4.86 6.70 9.50
CA PHE A 109 -5.60 5.47 9.73
C PHE A 109 -4.66 4.28 9.93
N PHE A 110 -3.77 4.04 8.96
CA PHE A 110 -2.93 2.84 8.99
C PHE A 110 -1.87 2.88 10.09
N THR A 111 -1.42 4.06 10.51
CA THR A 111 -0.48 4.19 11.62
C THR A 111 -1.16 4.16 12.99
N SER A 112 -2.49 4.22 13.04
CA SER A 112 -3.22 4.09 14.31
C SER A 112 -3.16 2.66 14.86
N THR A 113 -2.82 1.68 14.00
CA THR A 113 -2.58 0.30 14.43
C THR A 113 -1.09 0.19 14.77
N PRO A 114 -0.72 0.12 16.05
CA PRO A 114 0.68 0.03 16.42
C PRO A 114 1.28 -1.30 15.97
N ASP A 115 2.57 -1.29 15.71
CA ASP A 115 3.38 -2.47 15.41
C ASP A 115 3.18 -3.08 14.02
N VAL A 116 2.43 -2.41 13.13
CA VAL A 116 2.35 -2.85 11.74
C VAL A 116 3.37 -2.03 10.93
N PRO A 117 4.43 -2.66 10.43
CA PRO A 117 5.45 -1.95 9.66
C PRO A 117 4.92 -1.55 8.29
N PHE A 118 5.45 -0.45 7.78
CA PHE A 118 5.09 0.01 6.46
C PHE A 118 6.23 0.79 5.80
N VAL A 119 6.12 0.91 4.48
CA VAL A 119 7.00 1.77 3.69
C VAL A 119 6.12 2.68 2.84
N VAL A 120 6.66 3.85 2.51
CA VAL A 120 6.01 4.76 1.57
C VAL A 120 6.77 4.71 0.26
N ALA A 121 6.07 4.46 -0.83
CA ALA A 121 6.64 4.43 -2.17
C ALA A 121 6.16 5.66 -2.94
N ALA A 122 7.10 6.49 -3.34
CA ALA A 122 6.81 7.69 -4.13
C ALA A 122 6.93 7.35 -5.61
N ASN A 123 5.80 7.19 -6.28
CA ASN A 123 5.74 6.89 -7.70
C ASN A 123 5.95 8.17 -8.51
N ARG A 124 6.53 8.03 -9.67
CA ARG A 124 6.81 9.14 -10.61
C ARG A 124 7.82 10.15 -10.08
N VAL A 125 8.73 9.69 -9.23
CA VAL A 125 9.88 10.48 -8.78
C VAL A 125 11.06 10.20 -9.73
N GLU A 126 11.73 11.25 -10.18
CA GLU A 126 12.95 11.08 -10.96
C GLU A 126 14.07 10.54 -10.07
N GLU A 127 14.89 9.67 -10.64
CA GLU A 127 16.00 9.08 -9.91
C GLU A 127 16.94 10.16 -9.38
N GLY A 128 17.23 10.09 -8.08
CA GLY A 128 18.10 11.05 -7.42
C GLY A 128 17.41 12.32 -6.93
N ASP A 129 16.11 12.45 -7.12
CA ASP A 129 15.36 13.64 -6.66
C ASP A 129 15.06 13.57 -5.17
N MET A 130 16.05 13.87 -4.36
CA MET A 130 15.92 13.87 -2.90
C MET A 130 15.05 15.02 -2.39
N THR A 131 14.93 16.10 -3.14
CA THR A 131 14.11 17.24 -2.76
C THR A 131 12.65 16.87 -2.73
N SER A 132 12.16 16.18 -3.77
CA SER A 132 10.78 15.70 -3.81
C SER A 132 10.49 14.71 -2.69
N LEU A 133 11.41 13.80 -2.39
CA LEU A 133 11.24 12.84 -1.31
C LEU A 133 11.16 13.53 0.05
N ASN A 134 12.04 14.49 0.31
CA ASN A 134 12.03 15.24 1.56
C ASN A 134 10.74 16.03 1.74
N ASP A 135 10.23 16.62 0.67
CA ASP A 135 8.96 17.35 0.68
C ASP A 135 7.78 16.42 1.04
N ILE A 136 7.73 15.24 0.42
CA ILE A 136 6.70 14.24 0.72
C ILE A 136 6.76 13.82 2.18
N ARG A 137 7.95 13.55 2.69
CA ARG A 137 8.13 13.16 4.10
C ARG A 137 7.59 14.22 5.05
N ALA A 138 7.90 15.47 4.77
CA ALA A 138 7.44 16.60 5.59
C ALA A 138 5.92 16.74 5.52
N ARG A 139 5.33 16.65 4.33
CA ARG A 139 3.90 16.84 4.13
C ARG A 139 3.08 15.72 4.76
N LEU A 140 3.58 14.50 4.75
CA LEU A 140 2.92 13.36 5.37
C LEU A 140 3.28 13.20 6.85
N SER A 141 4.15 14.05 7.37
CA SER A 141 4.63 13.98 8.77
C SER A 141 5.19 12.60 9.10
N LEU A 142 5.96 12.03 8.19
CA LEU A 142 6.55 10.71 8.39
C LEU A 142 7.74 10.77 9.35
N ALA A 143 7.80 9.81 10.27
CA ALA A 143 8.95 9.66 11.13
C ALA A 143 10.20 9.31 10.32
N ASP A 144 11.37 9.71 10.80
CA ASP A 144 12.63 9.42 10.11
C ASP A 144 12.88 7.92 9.94
N SER A 145 12.31 7.11 10.82
CA SER A 145 12.43 5.65 10.76
C SER A 145 11.60 5.00 9.67
N VAL A 146 10.63 5.71 9.10
CA VAL A 146 9.78 5.16 8.05
C VAL A 146 10.52 5.25 6.71
N PRO A 147 10.74 4.11 6.02
CA PRO A 147 11.36 4.16 4.70
C PRO A 147 10.47 4.88 3.70
N LEU A 148 11.06 5.80 2.97
CA LEU A 148 10.42 6.51 1.86
C LEU A 148 11.28 6.26 0.63
N LEU A 149 10.74 5.48 -0.30
CA LEU A 149 11.50 4.95 -1.43
C LEU A 149 10.95 5.51 -2.75
N PRO A 150 11.83 5.92 -3.67
CA PRO A 150 11.38 6.23 -5.02
C PRO A 150 10.94 4.94 -5.71
N CYS A 151 9.92 5.03 -6.55
CA CYS A 151 9.36 3.86 -7.20
C CYS A 151 8.91 4.21 -8.61
N ASP A 152 9.09 3.25 -9.52
CA ASP A 152 8.42 3.26 -10.80
C ASP A 152 7.52 2.02 -10.83
N ALA A 153 6.22 2.24 -10.65
CA ALA A 153 5.24 1.16 -10.56
C ALA A 153 5.15 0.31 -11.82
N CYS A 154 5.63 0.83 -12.96
CA CYS A 154 5.65 0.11 -14.23
C CYS A 154 6.82 -0.87 -14.34
N LYS A 155 7.80 -0.79 -13.44
CA LYS A 155 9.01 -1.59 -13.51
C LYS A 155 9.04 -2.63 -12.39
N LYS A 156 9.11 -3.89 -12.78
CA LYS A 156 9.13 -5.02 -11.85
C LYS A 156 10.24 -4.90 -10.81
N ASP A 157 11.44 -4.53 -11.23
CA ASP A 157 12.58 -4.45 -10.30
C ASP A 157 12.40 -3.33 -9.29
N SER A 158 11.80 -2.21 -9.70
CA SER A 158 11.51 -1.09 -8.80
C SER A 158 10.47 -1.50 -7.74
N VAL A 159 9.40 -2.18 -8.16
CA VAL A 159 8.38 -2.67 -7.24
C VAL A 159 8.95 -3.71 -6.29
N LYS A 160 9.78 -4.62 -6.78
CA LYS A 160 10.45 -5.62 -5.93
C LYS A 160 11.32 -4.96 -4.85
N ALA A 161 12.03 -3.89 -5.19
CA ALA A 161 12.85 -3.17 -4.23
C ALA A 161 12.01 -2.59 -3.09
N VAL A 162 10.82 -2.06 -3.40
CA VAL A 162 9.89 -1.56 -2.40
C VAL A 162 9.41 -2.69 -1.48
N LEU A 163 9.02 -3.81 -2.07
CA LEU A 163 8.55 -4.97 -1.29
C LEU A 163 9.65 -5.55 -0.41
N LEU A 164 10.89 -5.59 -0.88
CA LEU A 164 12.02 -6.02 -0.06
C LEU A 164 12.24 -5.06 1.11
N GLY A 165 12.13 -3.76 0.86
CA GLY A 165 12.22 -2.75 1.94
C GLY A 165 11.17 -3.00 3.01
N LEU A 166 9.95 -3.32 2.61
CA LEU A 166 8.89 -3.65 3.56
C LEU A 166 9.20 -4.93 4.33
N LEU A 167 9.69 -5.98 3.65
CA LEU A 167 10.01 -7.24 4.31
C LEU A 167 11.11 -7.05 5.36
N TYR A 168 12.11 -6.22 5.10
CA TYR A 168 13.12 -5.90 6.10
C TYR A 168 12.51 -5.24 7.33
N GLU A 169 11.55 -4.33 7.14
CA GLU A 169 10.84 -3.71 8.26
C GLU A 169 10.03 -4.74 9.06
N VAL A 170 9.39 -5.68 8.38
CA VAL A 170 8.65 -6.76 9.03
C VAL A 170 9.59 -7.62 9.88
N LEU A 171 10.75 -8.00 9.32
CA LEU A 171 11.73 -8.80 10.04
C LEU A 171 12.29 -8.07 11.26
N ASP A 172 12.57 -6.77 11.12
CA ASP A 172 13.06 -5.96 12.24
C ASP A 172 12.03 -5.88 13.37
N SER A 173 10.74 -5.81 13.02
CA SER A 173 9.67 -5.73 14.02
C SER A 173 9.48 -7.04 14.78
N MET A 174 9.91 -8.16 14.20
CA MET A 174 9.81 -9.49 14.81
C MET A 174 11.02 -9.89 15.64
N GLY A 175 12.11 -9.14 15.48
CA GLY A 175 13.40 -9.45 16.11
C GLY A 175 13.61 -8.89 17.50
#